data_ff2637aa220e742636f7b758fe9deb44
#
_entry.id   ff2637aa220e742636f7b758fe9deb44
#
_cell.length_a   1.000
_cell.length_b   1.000
_cell.length_c   1.000
_cell.angle_alpha   90.00
_cell.angle_beta   90.00
_cell.angle_gamma   90.00
#
_symmetry.space_group_name_H-M   'P 1'
#
loop_
_entity.id
_entity.type
_entity.pdbx_description
1 polymer ?
#
loop_
_entity_poly.entity_id
_entity_poly.type
_entity_poly.pdbx_seq_one_letter_code
_entity_poly.pdbx_strand_id
1 'polypeptide(L)' 'MRRPIVGLTCNELDKENLPKQFINEAYINSVIRAGGCPMILPITNDYDTIQAQVNPLDG' A
#
# COMPACT_ATOMS: atom_id res chain seq x y z
N MET A 1 -18.73 13.19 0.98
CA MET A 1 -18.41 12.35 -0.19
C MET A 1 -17.33 11.33 0.20
N ARG A 2 -17.56 10.09 -0.12
CA ARG A 2 -16.58 9.04 0.16
C ARG A 2 -15.39 9.15 -0.79
N ARG A 3 -14.17 9.08 -0.25
CA ARG A 3 -12.97 9.03 -1.08
C ARG A 3 -12.69 7.60 -1.49
N PRO A 4 -12.28 7.35 -2.73
CA PRO A 4 -11.87 6.02 -3.13
C PRO A 4 -10.62 5.58 -2.36
N ILE A 5 -10.59 4.31 -1.97
CA ILE A 5 -9.44 3.72 -1.29
C ILE A 5 -8.49 3.18 -2.34
N VAL A 6 -7.26 3.69 -2.35
CA VAL A 6 -6.23 3.32 -3.32
C VAL A 6 -5.11 2.58 -2.62
N GLY A 7 -4.88 1.33 -3.02
CA GLY A 7 -3.81 0.52 -2.46
C GLY A 7 -2.46 0.88 -3.07
N LEU A 8 -1.46 1.02 -2.21
CA LEU A 8 -0.09 1.30 -2.61
C LEU A 8 0.81 0.18 -2.12
N THR A 9 1.47 -0.51 -3.06
CA THR A 9 2.39 -1.58 -2.70
C THR A 9 3.73 -1.00 -2.21
N CYS A 10 4.34 -1.70 -1.26
CA CYS A 10 5.63 -1.29 -0.72
C CYS A 10 6.78 -1.82 -1.54
N ASN A 11 7.93 -1.17 -1.39
CA ASN A 11 9.20 -1.73 -1.83
C ASN A 11 9.81 -2.52 -0.68
N GLU A 12 10.61 -3.51 -1.01
CA GLU A 12 11.28 -4.32 -0.02
C GLU A 12 12.78 -4.05 -0.02
N LEU A 13 13.33 -3.85 1.17
CA LEU A 13 14.76 -3.65 1.35
C LEU A 13 15.25 -4.59 2.44
N ASP A 14 16.18 -5.49 2.09
CA ASP A 14 16.84 -6.37 3.04
C ASP A 14 18.25 -5.83 3.27
N LYS A 15 18.45 -5.17 4.39
CA LYS A 15 19.71 -4.57 4.76
C LYS A 15 20.11 -5.08 6.14
N GLU A 16 21.32 -5.62 6.25
CA GLU A 16 21.84 -6.13 7.52
C GLU A 16 20.96 -7.22 8.14
N ASN A 17 20.37 -8.08 7.29
CA ASN A 17 19.48 -9.17 7.71
C ASN A 17 18.22 -8.71 8.42
N LEU A 18 17.84 -7.45 8.24
CA LEU A 18 16.60 -6.91 8.78
C LEU A 18 15.72 -6.47 7.60
N PRO A 19 14.85 -7.35 7.12
CA PRO A 19 13.97 -6.99 6.00
C PRO A 19 13.04 -5.85 6.41
N LYS A 20 12.95 -4.85 5.54
CA LYS A 20 12.10 -3.68 5.77
C LYS A 20 11.25 -3.43 4.54
N GLN A 21 10.02 -3.00 4.77
CA GLN A 21 9.13 -2.57 3.70
C GLN A 21 8.90 -1.08 3.84
N PHE A 22 8.95 -0.38 2.71
CA PHE A 22 8.81 1.08 2.72
C PHE A 22 8.14 1.56 1.45
N ILE A 23 7.62 2.78 1.50
CA ILE A 23 7.02 3.42 0.35
C ILE A 23 7.47 4.88 0.33
N ASN A 24 7.70 5.41 -0.87
CA ASN A 24 8.07 6.80 -1.04
C ASN A 24 6.86 7.69 -0.72
N GLU A 25 7.07 8.67 0.16
CA GLU A 25 6.02 9.59 0.58
C GLU A 25 5.37 10.32 -0.60
N ALA A 26 6.11 10.52 -1.69
CA ALA A 26 5.58 11.18 -2.88
C ALA A 26 4.37 10.44 -3.46
N TYR A 27 4.35 9.10 -3.40
CA TYR A 27 3.21 8.32 -3.88
C TYR A 27 1.99 8.54 -3.00
N ILE A 28 2.21 8.57 -1.68
CA ILE A 28 1.13 8.82 -0.72
C ILE A 28 0.50 10.18 -0.99
N ASN A 29 1.34 11.21 -1.13
CA ASN A 29 0.87 12.57 -1.36
C ASN A 29 0.17 12.71 -2.71
N SER A 30 0.60 11.97 -3.72
CA SER A 30 -0.05 11.99 -5.03
C SER A 30 -1.48 11.47 -4.96
N VAL A 31 -1.70 10.39 -4.21
CA VAL A 31 -3.04 9.83 -4.02
C VAL A 31 -3.94 10.82 -3.28
N ILE A 32 -3.42 11.43 -2.23
CA ILE A 32 -4.19 12.41 -1.45
C ILE A 32 -4.56 13.63 -2.32
N ARG A 33 -3.60 14.10 -3.11
CA ARG A 33 -3.81 15.26 -3.98
C ARG A 33 -4.86 14.99 -5.04
N ALA A 34 -4.96 13.74 -5.50
CA ALA A 34 -5.97 13.33 -6.47
C ALA A 34 -7.33 13.07 -5.83
N GLY A 35 -7.47 13.21 -4.52
CA GLY A 35 -8.74 13.01 -3.83
C GLY A 35 -8.96 11.61 -3.31
N GLY A 36 -7.96 10.74 -3.40
CA GLY A 36 -8.06 9.38 -2.90
C GLY A 36 -7.63 9.23 -1.45
N CYS A 37 -7.89 8.07 -0.89
CA CYS A 37 -7.44 7.68 0.44
C CYS A 37 -6.37 6.59 0.26
N PRO A 38 -5.10 6.88 0.56
CA PRO A 38 -4.04 5.88 0.37
C PRO A 38 -4.10 4.82 1.47
N MET A 39 -3.90 3.56 1.06
CA MET A 39 -3.76 2.45 1.98
C MET A 39 -2.49 1.69 1.60
N ILE A 40 -1.53 1.63 2.53
CA ILE A 40 -0.26 0.95 2.29
C ILE A 40 -0.46 -0.55 2.45
N LEU A 41 -0.06 -1.31 1.43
CA LEU A 41 -0.19 -2.76 1.42
C LEU A 41 1.19 -3.39 1.64
N PRO A 42 1.36 -4.20 2.68
CA PRO A 42 2.63 -4.89 2.90
C PRO A 42 2.84 -5.99 1.86
N ILE A 43 4.11 -6.28 1.59
CA ILE A 43 4.47 -7.41 0.74
C ILE A 43 4.34 -8.68 1.57
N THR A 44 3.57 -9.63 1.07
CA THR A 44 3.36 -10.90 1.76
C THR A 44 3.10 -12.01 0.74
N ASN A 45 3.41 -13.24 1.13
CA ASN A 45 3.12 -14.44 0.34
C ASN A 45 1.83 -15.12 0.77
N ASP A 46 1.16 -14.59 1.79
CA ASP A 46 -0.08 -15.18 2.29
C ASP A 46 -1.25 -14.76 1.40
N TYR A 47 -1.77 -15.72 0.65
CA TYR A 47 -2.86 -15.46 -0.32
C TYR A 47 -4.12 -14.91 0.35
N ASP A 48 -4.50 -15.45 1.49
CA ASP A 48 -5.70 -15.00 2.19
C ASP A 48 -5.56 -13.56 2.65
N THR A 49 -4.36 -13.18 3.10
CA THR A 49 -4.07 -11.79 3.48
C THR A 49 -4.17 -10.87 2.27
N ILE A 50 -3.62 -11.28 1.12
CA ILE A 50 -3.71 -10.50 -0.11
C ILE A 50 -5.16 -10.27 -0.51
N GLN A 51 -5.97 -11.33 -0.47
CA GLN A 51 -7.40 -11.23 -0.78
C GLN A 51 -8.11 -10.24 0.13
N ALA A 52 -7.84 -10.33 1.43
CA ALA A 52 -8.47 -9.44 2.39
C ALA A 52 -8.05 -7.98 2.20
N GLN A 53 -6.82 -7.76 1.72
CA GLN A 53 -6.33 -6.42 1.48
C GLN A 53 -6.96 -5.78 0.24
N VAL A 54 -7.13 -6.56 -0.85
CA VAL A 54 -7.61 -5.98 -2.10
C VAL A 54 -9.12 -5.83 -2.16
N ASN A 55 -9.87 -6.63 -1.39
CA ASN A 55 -11.33 -6.57 -1.41
C ASN A 55 -11.91 -5.17 -1.15
N PRO A 56 -11.41 -4.39 -0.16
CA PRO A 56 -11.96 -3.06 0.09
C PRO A 56 -11.42 -1.98 -0.84
N LEU A 57 -10.47 -2.29 -1.72
CA LEU A 57 -9.84 -1.27 -2.55
C LEU A 57 -10.69 -0.88 -3.75
N ASP A 58 -10.59 0.38 -4.14
CA ASP A 58 -11.17 0.92 -5.35
C ASP A 58 -10.13 1.05 -6.47
N GLY A 59 -8.87 0.99 -6.09
CA GLY A 59 -7.78 1.09 -7.05
C GLY A 59 -6.41 0.85 -6.47
#